data_e52d7dbff7713cef87e48140841ebb9d
#
_entry.id   e52d7dbff7713cef87e48140841ebb9d
#
_cell.length_a   1.000
_cell.length_b   1.000
_cell.length_c   1.000
_cell.angle_alpha   90.00
_cell.angle_beta   90.00
_cell.angle_gamma   90.00
#
_symmetry.space_group_name_H-M   'P 1'
#
loop_
_entity.id
_entity.type
_entity.pdbx_description
1 polymer ?
#
loop_
_entity_poly.entity_id
_entity_poly.type
_entity_poly.pdbx_seq_one_letter_code
_entity_poly.pdbx_strand_id
1 'polypeptide(L)'
;MVNANAYLGSWGIKAALDRGADIVICPRVTDAAVVIGPAAWKYQWKRDDYDFLAGALTAGHIIECGAQCCGGNYSFFEEVPSFINVGYPIAEIEKDGAFTVTKHENTGGLVSVGTVTAQLLYEIKSPGYLNPDVIA
;
A
#
# COMPACT_ATOMS: atom_id res chain seq x y z
N MET A 1 29.60 -1.07 -12.09
CA MET A 1 28.29 -0.65 -11.57
C MET A 1 27.89 0.59 -12.36
N VAL A 2 26.74 0.59 -13.03
CA VAL A 2 26.28 1.72 -13.86
C VAL A 2 25.31 2.59 -13.07
N ASN A 3 24.60 2.03 -12.11
CA ASN A 3 23.66 2.74 -11.27
C ASN A 3 23.50 2.05 -9.90
N ALA A 4 23.22 2.83 -8.87
CA ALA A 4 22.88 2.35 -7.53
C ALA A 4 21.83 3.27 -6.91
N ASN A 5 20.70 2.70 -6.49
CA ASN A 5 19.62 3.42 -5.82
C ASN A 5 19.36 2.80 -4.44
N ALA A 6 19.15 3.65 -3.44
CA ALA A 6 18.59 3.23 -2.16
C ALA A 6 17.09 3.49 -2.17
N TYR A 7 16.32 2.51 -1.72
CA TYR A 7 14.90 2.69 -1.44
C TYR A 7 14.77 3.22 -0.02
N LEU A 8 14.30 4.45 0.11
CA LEU A 8 14.06 5.09 1.39
C LEU A 8 12.68 4.68 1.94
N GLY A 9 12.50 4.84 3.25
CA GLY A 9 11.21 4.63 3.92
C GLY A 9 10.35 5.88 3.95
N SER A 10 9.35 5.86 4.81
CA SER A 10 8.25 6.82 4.88
C SER A 10 8.54 8.06 5.74
N TRP A 11 9.57 8.04 6.59
CA TRP A 11 9.79 9.08 7.60
C TRP A 11 10.10 10.47 7.03
N GLY A 12 10.68 10.53 5.83
CA GLY A 12 10.86 11.78 5.10
C GLY A 12 9.51 12.39 4.69
N ILE A 13 8.57 11.56 4.27
CA ILE A 13 7.20 11.97 3.91
C ILE A 13 6.49 12.50 5.15
N LYS A 14 6.50 11.72 6.27
CA LYS A 14 5.92 12.17 7.53
C LYS A 14 6.48 13.52 7.97
N ALA A 15 7.80 13.68 7.93
CA ALA A 15 8.45 14.93 8.34
C ALA A 15 8.08 16.12 7.47
N ALA A 16 7.84 15.92 6.18
CA ALA A 16 7.34 16.98 5.29
C ALA A 16 5.90 17.38 5.64
N LEU A 17 5.03 16.39 5.88
CA LEU A 17 3.64 16.61 6.28
C LEU A 17 3.55 17.30 7.67
N ASP A 18 4.38 16.91 8.62
CA ASP A 18 4.48 17.56 9.94
C ASP A 18 4.84 19.06 9.82
N ARG A 19 5.53 19.46 8.75
CA ARG A 19 5.87 20.86 8.44
C ARG A 19 4.83 21.56 7.59
N GLY A 20 3.70 20.93 7.31
CA GLY A 20 2.58 21.52 6.57
C GLY A 20 2.75 21.48 5.04
N ALA A 21 3.52 20.54 4.50
CA ALA A 21 3.64 20.37 3.06
C ALA A 21 2.31 19.84 2.47
N ASP A 22 1.79 20.52 1.44
CA ASP A 22 0.63 20.06 0.68
C ASP A 22 1.03 19.09 -0.44
N ILE A 23 2.26 19.19 -0.93
CA ILE A 23 2.82 18.35 -1.99
C ILE A 23 4.19 17.87 -1.55
N VAL A 24 4.43 16.57 -1.61
CA VAL A 24 5.71 15.95 -1.27
C VAL A 24 6.27 15.22 -2.50
N ILE A 25 7.39 15.71 -3.01
CA ILE A 25 8.13 15.05 -4.10
C ILE A 25 9.24 14.22 -3.48
N CYS A 26 9.16 12.91 -3.67
CA CYS A 26 10.10 11.96 -3.10
C CYS A 26 11.20 11.57 -4.08
N PRO A 27 12.42 11.25 -3.61
CA PRO A 27 13.35 10.44 -4.38
C PRO A 27 12.83 9.00 -4.50
N ARG A 28 13.70 8.01 -4.72
CA ARG A 28 13.28 6.61 -4.68
C ARG A 28 12.91 6.22 -3.24
N VAL A 29 11.64 5.99 -2.99
CA VAL A 29 11.10 5.40 -1.77
C VAL A 29 10.51 4.03 -2.08
N THR A 30 10.29 3.19 -1.06
CA THR A 30 9.50 1.97 -1.25
C THR A 30 8.04 2.31 -1.57
N ASP A 31 7.38 1.46 -2.34
CA ASP A 31 6.05 1.76 -2.86
C ASP A 31 5.03 2.03 -1.74
N ALA A 32 5.07 1.22 -0.69
CA ALA A 32 4.22 1.42 0.49
C ALA A 32 4.58 2.67 1.32
N ALA A 33 5.77 3.27 1.16
CA ALA A 33 6.16 4.45 1.93
C ALA A 33 5.22 5.64 1.72
N VAL A 34 4.59 5.72 0.53
CA VAL A 34 3.60 6.77 0.22
C VAL A 34 2.26 6.57 0.93
N VAL A 35 2.06 5.42 1.56
CA VAL A 35 0.91 5.11 2.41
C VAL A 35 1.29 5.18 3.89
N ILE A 36 2.42 4.56 4.27
CA ILE A 36 2.92 4.58 5.66
C ILE A 36 3.15 6.02 6.15
N GLY A 37 3.77 6.88 5.34
CA GLY A 37 4.09 8.25 5.71
C GLY A 37 2.87 9.07 6.11
N PRO A 38 1.83 9.19 5.27
CA PRO A 38 0.59 9.87 5.59
C PRO A 38 -0.16 9.25 6.78
N ALA A 39 -0.22 7.92 6.90
CA ALA A 39 -0.84 7.24 8.04
C ALA A 39 -0.11 7.57 9.35
N ALA A 40 1.21 7.46 9.38
CA ALA A 40 2.03 7.80 10.52
C ALA A 40 1.92 9.29 10.90
N TRP A 41 1.78 10.17 9.92
CA TRP A 41 1.49 11.60 10.15
C TRP A 41 0.10 11.80 10.74
N LYS A 42 -0.92 11.22 10.14
CA LYS A 42 -2.32 11.38 10.56
C LYS A 42 -2.53 10.93 11.99
N TYR A 43 -1.95 9.78 12.37
CA TYR A 43 -2.15 9.15 13.68
C TYR A 43 -1.03 9.43 14.67
N GLN A 44 -0.01 10.20 14.24
CA GLN A 44 1.18 10.54 15.04
C GLN A 44 1.92 9.30 15.57
N TRP A 45 2.02 8.28 14.73
CA TRP A 45 2.77 7.06 15.04
C TRP A 45 4.26 7.34 15.23
N LYS A 46 4.87 6.54 16.07
CA LYS A 46 6.31 6.55 16.33
C LYS A 46 7.02 5.48 15.52
N ARG A 47 8.34 5.51 15.52
CA ARG A 47 9.18 4.56 14.78
C ARG A 47 9.12 3.13 15.32
N ASP A 48 8.67 2.95 16.55
CA ASP A 48 8.55 1.71 17.28
C ASP A 48 7.10 1.18 17.38
N ASP A 49 6.15 1.85 16.76
CA ASP A 49 4.77 1.37 16.62
C ASP A 49 4.69 0.34 15.48
N TYR A 50 5.45 -0.75 15.60
CA TYR A 50 5.71 -1.71 14.53
C TYR A 50 4.45 -2.35 13.96
N ASP A 51 3.48 -2.72 14.80
CA ASP A 51 2.23 -3.34 14.36
C ASP A 51 1.42 -2.39 13.47
N PHE A 52 1.37 -1.11 13.83
CA PHE A 52 0.65 -0.09 13.06
C PHE A 52 1.35 0.19 11.72
N LEU A 53 2.69 0.26 11.76
CA LEU A 53 3.50 0.45 10.56
C LEU A 53 3.39 -0.76 9.63
N ALA A 54 3.36 -1.99 10.16
CA ALA A 54 3.19 -3.22 9.38
C ALA A 54 1.82 -3.27 8.70
N GLY A 55 0.76 -2.85 9.40
CA GLY A 55 -0.57 -2.71 8.81
C GLY A 55 -0.60 -1.73 7.64
N ALA A 56 -0.04 -0.53 7.81
CA ALA A 56 0.05 0.46 6.74
C ALA A 56 0.98 0.03 5.59
N LEU A 57 2.07 -0.71 5.88
CA LEU A 57 2.92 -1.33 4.88
C LEU A 57 2.11 -2.31 4.02
N THR A 58 1.35 -3.19 4.66
CA THR A 58 0.52 -4.18 3.97
C THR A 58 -0.57 -3.51 3.14
N ALA A 59 -1.25 -2.50 3.69
CA ALA A 59 -2.23 -1.72 2.95
C ALA A 59 -1.61 -1.05 1.72
N GLY A 60 -0.44 -0.43 1.87
CA GLY A 60 0.30 0.21 0.77
C GLY A 60 0.67 -0.78 -0.32
N HIS A 61 1.18 -1.94 0.04
CA HIS A 61 1.52 -3.00 -0.91
C HIS A 61 0.29 -3.51 -1.69
N ILE A 62 -0.87 -3.60 -1.05
CA ILE A 62 -2.10 -4.04 -1.70
C ILE A 62 -2.59 -3.03 -2.73
N ILE A 63 -2.49 -1.73 -2.45
CA ILE A 63 -3.07 -0.70 -3.34
C ILE A 63 -2.10 -0.12 -4.36
N GLU A 64 -0.79 -0.32 -4.23
CA GLU A 64 0.23 0.33 -5.06
C GLU A 64 0.06 0.11 -6.56
N CYS A 65 -0.27 -1.12 -6.96
CA CYS A 65 -0.42 -1.52 -8.35
C CYS A 65 -1.84 -1.26 -8.91
N GLY A 66 -2.63 -0.44 -8.24
CA GLY A 66 -3.94 0.01 -8.70
C GLY A 66 -4.88 -1.16 -9.01
N ALA A 67 -5.31 -1.30 -10.25
CA ALA A 67 -6.30 -2.28 -10.68
C ALA A 67 -5.88 -3.76 -10.49
N GLN A 68 -4.61 -4.06 -10.18
CA GLN A 68 -4.19 -5.44 -9.91
C GLN A 68 -4.98 -6.05 -8.75
N CYS A 69 -5.15 -5.31 -7.64
CA CYS A 69 -5.95 -5.76 -6.51
C CYS A 69 -7.44 -5.91 -6.84
N CYS A 70 -7.91 -5.25 -7.91
CA CYS A 70 -9.28 -5.35 -8.38
C CYS A 70 -9.48 -6.45 -9.43
N GLY A 71 -8.60 -7.44 -9.48
CA GLY A 71 -8.70 -8.60 -10.37
C GLY A 71 -7.66 -8.66 -11.49
N GLY A 72 -6.90 -7.57 -11.73
CA GLY A 72 -5.90 -7.52 -12.80
C GLY A 72 -4.71 -8.48 -12.60
N ASN A 73 -4.49 -8.96 -11.37
CA ASN A 73 -3.47 -9.94 -10.99
C ASN A 73 -4.07 -11.27 -10.48
N TYR A 74 -5.35 -11.51 -10.77
CA TYR A 74 -6.08 -12.64 -10.22
C TYR A 74 -6.19 -13.76 -11.25
N SER A 75 -5.67 -14.96 -10.90
CA SER A 75 -5.66 -16.11 -11.81
C SER A 75 -7.05 -16.59 -12.21
N PHE A 76 -8.04 -16.40 -11.32
CA PHE A 76 -9.44 -16.73 -11.57
C PHE A 76 -10.20 -15.51 -12.12
N PHE A 77 -9.64 -14.85 -13.12
CA PHE A 77 -10.17 -13.61 -13.67
C PHE A 77 -11.60 -13.73 -14.20
N GLU A 78 -12.06 -14.94 -14.52
CA GLU A 78 -13.44 -15.23 -14.94
C GLU A 78 -14.47 -14.92 -13.85
N GLU A 79 -14.07 -14.88 -12.58
CA GLU A 79 -14.91 -14.48 -11.45
C GLU A 79 -15.14 -12.96 -11.40
N VAL A 80 -14.34 -12.18 -12.14
CA VAL A 80 -14.44 -10.73 -12.18
C VAL A 80 -15.59 -10.33 -13.13
N PRO A 81 -16.65 -9.68 -12.64
CA PRO A 81 -17.84 -9.41 -13.45
C PRO A 81 -17.57 -8.58 -14.70
N SER A 82 -16.61 -7.68 -14.67
CA SER A 82 -16.25 -6.82 -15.78
C SER A 82 -14.88 -6.17 -15.56
N PHE A 83 -14.08 -6.08 -16.61
CA PHE A 83 -12.85 -5.28 -16.63
C PHE A 83 -13.04 -3.91 -17.29
N ILE A 84 -14.25 -3.55 -17.68
CA ILE A 84 -14.58 -2.21 -18.17
C ILE A 84 -14.66 -1.27 -16.97
N ASN A 85 -13.91 -0.17 -17.01
CA ASN A 85 -13.84 0.81 -15.91
C ASN A 85 -13.53 0.14 -14.56
N VAL A 86 -12.45 -0.63 -14.50
CA VAL A 86 -12.10 -1.53 -13.37
C VAL A 86 -12.13 -0.81 -12.03
N GLY A 87 -11.72 0.45 -11.98
CA GLY A 87 -11.52 1.18 -10.74
C GLY A 87 -10.24 0.75 -10.02
N TYR A 88 -9.89 1.51 -8.99
CA TYR A 88 -8.73 1.25 -8.14
C TYR A 88 -9.19 0.90 -6.72
N PRO A 89 -8.38 0.14 -5.98
CA PRO A 89 -8.68 -0.15 -4.58
C PRO A 89 -8.54 1.11 -3.72
N ILE A 90 -9.27 1.12 -2.62
CA ILE A 90 -9.19 2.11 -1.55
C ILE A 90 -8.81 1.36 -0.28
N ALA A 91 -7.79 1.82 0.43
CA ALA A 91 -7.45 1.32 1.76
C ALA A 91 -7.89 2.33 2.81
N GLU A 92 -8.79 1.93 3.68
CA GLU A 92 -9.24 2.69 4.84
C GLU A 92 -8.46 2.20 6.05
N ILE A 93 -7.51 3.04 6.52
CA ILE A 93 -6.56 2.65 7.59
C ILE A 93 -7.02 3.24 8.91
N GLU A 94 -7.09 2.39 9.93
CA GLU A 94 -7.44 2.75 11.30
C GLU A 94 -6.20 3.17 12.12
N LYS A 95 -6.46 3.74 13.30
CA LYS A 95 -5.41 4.25 14.19
C LYS A 95 -4.45 3.17 14.69
N ASP A 96 -4.93 1.95 14.81
CA ASP A 96 -4.15 0.78 15.26
C ASP A 96 -3.46 0.02 14.12
N GLY A 97 -3.51 0.56 12.88
CA GLY A 97 -2.93 -0.05 11.71
C GLY A 97 -3.81 -1.09 11.02
N ALA A 98 -4.95 -1.48 11.61
CA ALA A 98 -5.94 -2.28 10.90
C ALA A 98 -6.45 -1.53 9.66
N PHE A 99 -6.84 -2.24 8.63
CA PHE A 99 -7.35 -1.59 7.42
C PHE A 99 -8.41 -2.44 6.71
N THR A 100 -9.25 -1.75 5.96
CA THR A 100 -10.25 -2.34 5.07
C THR A 100 -9.93 -1.97 3.62
N VAL A 101 -10.01 -2.94 2.72
CA VAL A 101 -9.85 -2.72 1.28
C VAL A 101 -11.21 -2.67 0.62
N THR A 102 -11.50 -1.57 -0.04
CA THR A 102 -12.73 -1.32 -0.78
C THR A 102 -12.43 -0.79 -2.18
N LYS A 103 -13.46 -0.41 -2.93
CA LYS A 103 -13.36 0.32 -4.18
C LYS A 103 -14.61 1.17 -4.40
N HIS A 104 -14.56 2.11 -5.33
CA HIS A 104 -15.74 2.91 -5.69
C HIS A 104 -16.86 2.03 -6.24
N GLU A 105 -18.08 2.34 -5.84
CA GLU A 105 -19.29 1.76 -6.39
C GLU A 105 -19.42 2.05 -7.89
N ASN A 106 -20.17 1.23 -8.59
CA ASN A 106 -20.44 1.36 -10.02
C ASN A 106 -19.18 1.35 -10.93
N THR A 107 -18.10 0.75 -10.45
CA THR A 107 -16.91 0.44 -11.26
C THR A 107 -16.84 -1.06 -11.54
N GLY A 108 -16.16 -1.45 -12.62
CA GLY A 108 -15.78 -2.84 -12.87
C GLY A 108 -14.76 -3.35 -11.85
N GLY A 109 -14.18 -4.50 -12.12
CA GLY A 109 -13.27 -5.16 -11.19
C GLY A 109 -13.99 -5.81 -10.00
N LEU A 110 -13.21 -6.47 -9.15
CA LEU A 110 -13.69 -7.18 -7.98
C LEU A 110 -12.66 -7.03 -6.86
N VAL A 111 -13.09 -6.60 -5.68
CA VAL A 111 -12.33 -6.72 -4.44
C VAL A 111 -12.92 -7.88 -3.66
N SER A 112 -12.12 -8.91 -3.45
CA SER A 112 -12.49 -10.13 -2.73
C SER A 112 -11.29 -10.68 -1.98
N VAL A 113 -11.50 -11.65 -1.12
CA VAL A 113 -10.40 -12.36 -0.45
C VAL A 113 -9.42 -12.91 -1.49
N GLY A 114 -9.89 -13.47 -2.60
CA GLY A 114 -9.05 -14.01 -3.66
C GLY A 114 -8.19 -12.95 -4.35
N THR A 115 -8.79 -11.83 -4.77
CA THR A 115 -8.06 -10.75 -5.48
C THR A 115 -7.06 -10.05 -4.56
N VAL A 116 -7.42 -9.82 -3.29
CA VAL A 116 -6.54 -9.23 -2.29
C VAL A 116 -5.40 -10.19 -1.94
N THR A 117 -5.66 -11.50 -1.78
CA THR A 117 -4.63 -12.50 -1.54
C THR A 117 -3.65 -12.58 -2.71
N ALA A 118 -4.13 -12.57 -3.95
CA ALA A 118 -3.27 -12.57 -5.13
C ALA A 118 -2.32 -11.36 -5.14
N GLN A 119 -2.81 -10.19 -4.78
CA GLN A 119 -2.00 -8.98 -4.69
C GLN A 119 -1.07 -9.01 -3.47
N LEU A 120 -1.52 -9.52 -2.33
CA LEU A 120 -0.69 -9.64 -1.12
C LEU A 120 0.55 -10.50 -1.37
N LEU A 121 0.42 -11.59 -2.13
CA LEU A 121 1.52 -12.50 -2.45
C LEU A 121 2.40 -12.00 -3.60
N TYR A 122 1.98 -10.97 -4.30
CA TYR A 122 2.72 -10.39 -5.41
C TYR A 122 4.06 -9.84 -4.92
N GLU A 123 5.15 -10.23 -5.60
CA GLU A 123 6.53 -9.81 -5.30
C GLU A 123 7.09 -10.22 -3.93
N ILE A 124 6.29 -10.73 -3.00
CA ILE A 124 6.76 -11.21 -1.70
C ILE A 124 7.34 -12.61 -1.85
N LYS A 125 8.65 -12.76 -1.58
CA LYS A 125 9.41 -14.01 -1.81
C LYS A 125 9.72 -14.78 -0.53
N SER A 126 9.40 -14.23 0.64
CA SER A 126 9.71 -14.81 1.95
C SER A 126 8.57 -14.56 2.93
N PRO A 127 8.51 -15.30 4.06
CA PRO A 127 7.50 -15.05 5.09
C PRO A 127 7.52 -13.64 5.66
N GLY A 128 8.68 -12.98 5.66
CA GLY A 128 8.80 -11.58 6.07
C GLY A 128 8.94 -10.66 4.86
N TYR A 129 8.10 -9.64 4.79
CA TYR A 129 8.20 -8.57 3.81
C TYR A 129 9.08 -7.44 4.35
N LEU A 130 10.32 -7.40 3.87
CA LEU A 130 11.34 -6.47 4.35
C LEU A 130 11.13 -5.07 3.77
N ASN A 131 11.04 -4.09 4.64
CA ASN A 131 10.91 -2.68 4.27
C ASN A 131 11.80 -1.81 5.18
N PRO A 132 12.22 -0.61 4.77
CA PRO A 132 13.07 0.26 5.58
C PRO A 132 12.44 0.68 6.92
N ASP A 133 11.11 0.75 6.98
CA ASP A 133 10.39 1.22 8.18
C ASP A 133 10.04 0.08 9.13
N VAL A 134 9.69 -1.08 8.60
CA VAL A 134 9.20 -2.24 9.36
C VAL A 134 9.28 -3.52 8.51
N ILE A 135 9.28 -4.66 9.17
CA ILE A 135 9.09 -5.97 8.55
C ILE A 135 7.65 -6.42 8.87
N ALA A 136 6.84 -6.71 7.84
CA ALA A 136 5.50 -7.26 7.99
C ALA A 136 5.48 -8.78 7.72
#